data_11ecf32f93e852411d62398a570bca9b
#
_entry.id   11ecf32f93e852411d62398a570bca9b
#
_cell.length_a   1.000
_cell.length_b   1.000
_cell.length_c   1.000
_cell.angle_alpha   90.00
_cell.angle_beta   90.00
_cell.angle_gamma   90.00
#
_symmetry.space_group_name_H-M   'P 1'
#
loop_
_entity.id
_entity.type
_entity.pdbx_description
1 polymer ?
#
loop_
_entity_poly.entity_id
_entity_poly.type
_entity_poly.pdbx_seq_one_letter_code
_entity_poly.pdbx_strand_id
1 'polypeptide(L)'
;MIRASARHILVDTEELCIELKDKINAGEDFAAIAQNHSNCPSKAQGGALGSFGKGQMVKEFEDVVFTADLHQVQGPVKTQFGYHLVEVTNRTE
;
A
#
# COMPACT_ATOMS: atom_id res chain seq x y z
N MET A 1 17.03 4.67 -14.07
CA MET A 1 16.77 4.03 -12.76
C MET A 1 15.28 3.96 -12.53
N ILE A 2 14.80 2.78 -12.18
CA ILE A 2 13.37 2.59 -11.92
C ILE A 2 13.06 3.06 -10.50
N ARG A 3 12.09 3.93 -10.38
CA ARG A 3 11.57 4.41 -9.09
C ARG A 3 10.05 4.39 -9.12
N ALA A 4 9.46 4.28 -7.94
CA ALA A 4 8.02 4.28 -7.80
C ALA A 4 7.61 5.11 -6.61
N SER A 5 6.38 5.61 -6.65
CA SER A 5 5.72 6.22 -5.51
C SER A 5 4.48 5.39 -5.21
N ALA A 6 4.24 5.14 -3.94
CA ALA A 6 3.11 4.32 -3.52
C ALA A 6 2.59 4.78 -2.18
N ARG A 7 1.38 4.32 -1.85
CA ARG A 7 0.83 4.45 -0.51
C ARG A 7 0.32 3.10 -0.06
N HIS A 8 0.29 2.87 1.25
CA HIS A 8 -0.11 1.58 1.77
C HIS A 8 -0.87 1.70 3.09
N ILE A 9 -1.54 0.61 3.46
CA ILE A 9 -2.22 0.46 4.73
C ILE A 9 -1.74 -0.86 5.31
N LEU A 10 -1.22 -0.83 6.55
CA LEU A 10 -0.75 -2.01 7.26
C LEU A 10 -1.72 -2.36 8.38
N VAL A 11 -2.21 -3.60 8.38
CA VAL A 11 -3.11 -4.10 9.44
C VAL A 11 -2.67 -5.48 9.90
N ASP A 12 -3.21 -5.93 11.02
CA ASP A 12 -2.77 -7.16 11.67
C ASP A 12 -3.38 -8.43 11.07
N THR A 13 -4.55 -8.33 10.44
CA THR A 13 -5.27 -9.51 9.95
C THR A 13 -5.63 -9.39 8.49
N GLU A 14 -5.68 -10.54 7.82
CA GLU A 14 -6.08 -10.60 6.42
C GLU A 14 -7.55 -10.18 6.25
N GLU A 15 -8.41 -10.58 7.17
CA GLU A 15 -9.85 -10.26 7.12
C GLU A 15 -10.07 -8.76 7.11
N LEU A 16 -9.40 -8.03 8.02
CA LEU A 16 -9.51 -6.58 8.06
C LEU A 16 -8.94 -5.96 6.78
N CYS A 17 -7.84 -6.50 6.29
CA CYS A 17 -7.22 -6.01 5.06
C CYS A 17 -8.19 -6.10 3.88
N ILE A 18 -8.87 -7.24 3.74
CA ILE A 18 -9.85 -7.45 2.68
C ILE A 18 -11.05 -6.50 2.86
N GLU A 19 -11.53 -6.34 4.09
CA GLU A 19 -12.64 -5.44 4.39
C GLU A 19 -12.32 -4.00 3.96
N LEU A 20 -11.13 -3.53 4.29
CA LEU A 20 -10.71 -2.18 3.92
C LEU A 20 -10.53 -2.03 2.41
N LYS A 21 -10.03 -3.06 1.75
CA LYS A 21 -9.91 -3.06 0.29
C LYS A 21 -11.29 -2.91 -0.37
N ASP A 22 -12.27 -3.65 0.14
CA ASP A 22 -13.63 -3.57 -0.38
C ASP A 22 -14.22 -2.17 -0.20
N LYS A 23 -13.96 -1.53 0.93
CA LYS A 23 -14.41 -0.16 1.18
C LYS A 23 -13.78 0.83 0.20
N ILE A 24 -12.49 0.70 -0.04
CA ILE A 24 -11.78 1.57 -0.99
C ILE A 24 -12.34 1.38 -2.40
N ASN A 25 -12.55 0.14 -2.81
CA ASN A 25 -13.12 -0.16 -4.12
C ASN A 25 -14.56 0.33 -4.26
N ALA A 26 -15.27 0.49 -3.15
CA ALA A 26 -16.62 1.05 -3.12
C ALA A 26 -16.64 2.59 -3.14
N GLY A 27 -15.48 3.24 -3.12
CA GLY A 27 -15.38 4.68 -3.23
C GLY A 27 -14.90 5.42 -1.99
N GLU A 28 -14.56 4.72 -0.90
CA GLU A 28 -14.05 5.38 0.28
C GLU A 28 -12.61 5.86 0.07
N ASP A 29 -12.26 6.95 0.73
CA ASP A 29 -10.96 7.57 0.55
C ASP A 29 -9.84 6.75 1.18
N PHE A 30 -8.84 6.38 0.37
CA PHE A 30 -7.69 5.61 0.82
C PHE A 30 -6.95 6.29 1.98
N ALA A 31 -6.70 7.59 1.85
CA ALA A 31 -5.95 8.33 2.86
C ALA A 31 -6.67 8.34 4.21
N ALA A 32 -7.99 8.51 4.20
CA ALA A 32 -8.79 8.50 5.42
C ALA A 32 -8.76 7.12 6.09
N ILE A 33 -8.86 6.06 5.29
CA ILE A 33 -8.79 4.69 5.83
C ILE A 33 -7.40 4.43 6.40
N ALA A 34 -6.35 4.88 5.73
CA ALA A 34 -4.99 4.73 6.24
C ALA A 34 -4.82 5.43 7.58
N GLN A 35 -5.33 6.66 7.72
CA GLN A 35 -5.22 7.42 8.96
C GLN A 35 -5.95 6.73 10.12
N ASN A 36 -7.08 6.10 9.83
CA ASN A 36 -7.91 5.48 10.86
C ASN A 36 -7.49 4.06 11.23
N HIS A 37 -6.89 3.31 10.32
CA HIS A 37 -6.69 1.87 10.48
C HIS A 37 -5.26 1.40 10.35
N SER A 38 -4.38 2.13 9.66
CA SER A 38 -3.03 1.65 9.42
C SER A 38 -2.17 1.67 10.67
N ASN A 39 -1.38 0.62 10.86
CA ASN A 39 -0.42 0.53 11.96
C ASN A 39 0.94 1.14 11.61
N CYS A 40 1.12 1.57 10.38
CA CYS A 40 2.38 2.18 9.94
C CYS A 40 2.38 3.69 10.23
N PRO A 41 3.51 4.27 10.66
CA PRO A 41 3.59 5.71 10.88
C PRO A 41 3.22 6.55 9.66
N SER A 42 3.34 6.01 8.45
CA SER A 42 2.94 6.71 7.23
C SER A 42 1.45 7.05 7.19
N LYS A 43 0.65 6.48 8.11
CA LYS A 43 -0.79 6.82 8.19
C LYS A 43 -1.03 8.31 8.32
N ALA A 44 -0.11 9.03 8.97
CA ALA A 44 -0.22 10.47 9.15
C ALA A 44 -0.20 11.23 7.81
N GLN A 45 0.37 10.64 6.77
CA GLN A 45 0.39 11.18 5.42
C GLN A 45 -0.57 10.42 4.50
N GLY A 46 -1.62 9.80 5.06
CA GLY A 46 -2.56 9.02 4.27
C GLY A 46 -1.99 7.73 3.70
N GLY A 47 -0.93 7.21 4.30
CA GLY A 47 -0.23 6.01 3.84
C GLY A 47 0.87 6.26 2.83
N ALA A 48 1.14 7.51 2.46
CA ALA A 48 2.12 7.85 1.44
C ALA A 48 3.54 7.48 1.89
N LEU A 49 4.24 6.76 1.02
CA LEU A 49 5.62 6.31 1.28
C LEU A 49 6.67 7.17 0.57
N GLY A 50 6.22 8.09 -0.29
CA GLY A 50 7.12 8.86 -1.11
C GLY A 50 7.68 8.03 -2.27
N SER A 51 8.78 8.49 -2.84
CA SER A 51 9.43 7.82 -3.96
C SER A 51 10.55 6.92 -3.46
N PHE A 52 10.66 5.73 -4.02
CA PHE A 52 11.70 4.77 -3.65
C PHE A 52 12.11 3.92 -4.85
N GLY A 53 13.33 3.35 -4.78
CA GLY A 53 13.84 2.44 -5.80
C GLY A 53 13.81 0.99 -5.33
N LYS A 54 14.21 0.10 -6.21
CA LYS A 54 14.33 -1.32 -5.87
C LYS A 54 15.37 -1.50 -4.76
N GLY A 55 15.11 -2.45 -3.87
CA GLY A 55 15.99 -2.76 -2.77
C GLY A 55 15.76 -1.96 -1.50
N GLN A 56 14.84 -0.99 -1.52
CA GLN A 56 14.54 -0.14 -0.36
C GLN A 56 13.38 -0.65 0.47
N MET A 57 12.57 -1.55 -0.09
CA MET A 57 11.40 -2.13 0.59
C MET A 57 11.57 -3.63 0.72
N VAL A 58 10.74 -4.27 1.57
CA VAL A 58 10.72 -5.73 1.64
C VAL A 58 10.32 -6.30 0.29
N LYS A 59 10.82 -7.49 -0.02
CA LYS A 59 10.67 -8.07 -1.35
C LYS A 59 9.20 -8.23 -1.77
N GLU A 60 8.35 -8.71 -0.86
CA GLU A 60 6.93 -8.93 -1.16
C GLU A 60 6.25 -7.64 -1.58
N PHE A 61 6.58 -6.54 -0.93
CA PHE A 61 6.06 -5.23 -1.24
C PHE A 61 6.62 -4.72 -2.57
N GLU A 62 7.92 -4.86 -2.75
CA GLU A 62 8.60 -4.43 -3.97
C GLU A 62 8.04 -5.13 -5.21
N ASP A 63 7.82 -6.45 -5.12
CA ASP A 63 7.29 -7.21 -6.25
C ASP A 63 5.93 -6.65 -6.71
N VAL A 64 5.09 -6.25 -5.78
CA VAL A 64 3.79 -5.66 -6.12
C VAL A 64 3.97 -4.27 -6.72
N VAL A 65 4.79 -3.42 -6.09
CA VAL A 65 4.95 -2.02 -6.50
C VAL A 65 5.48 -1.90 -7.92
N PHE A 66 6.42 -2.77 -8.30
CA PHE A 66 7.07 -2.66 -9.60
C PHE A 66 6.38 -3.48 -10.70
N THR A 67 5.28 -4.16 -10.39
CA THR A 67 4.53 -4.95 -11.38
C THR A 67 3.05 -4.58 -11.47
N ALA A 68 2.47 -3.99 -10.42
CA ALA A 68 1.04 -3.69 -10.38
C ALA A 68 0.68 -2.49 -11.26
N ASP A 69 -0.58 -2.45 -11.69
CA ASP A 69 -1.13 -1.30 -12.40
C ASP A 69 -1.22 -0.09 -11.47
N LEU A 70 -1.01 1.10 -12.05
CA LEU A 70 -1.11 2.34 -11.29
C LEU A 70 -2.56 2.59 -10.86
N HIS A 71 -2.69 3.22 -9.69
CA HIS A 71 -3.99 3.69 -9.16
C HIS A 71 -5.00 2.57 -8.89
N GLN A 72 -4.53 1.34 -8.71
CA GLN A 72 -5.37 0.22 -8.31
C GLN A 72 -4.85 -0.35 -7.01
N VAL A 73 -5.75 -0.57 -6.04
CA VAL A 73 -5.40 -1.12 -4.75
C VAL A 73 -5.12 -2.61 -4.89
N GLN A 74 -3.93 -3.02 -4.46
CA GLN A 74 -3.48 -4.40 -4.50
C GLN A 74 -3.41 -4.94 -3.07
N GLY A 75 -3.64 -6.22 -2.92
CA GLY A 75 -3.52 -6.90 -1.64
C GLY A 75 -4.67 -7.85 -1.37
N PRO A 76 -4.66 -8.55 -0.25
CA PRO A 76 -3.66 -8.43 0.84
C PRO A 76 -2.27 -8.90 0.43
N VAL A 77 -1.26 -8.11 0.79
CA VAL A 77 0.14 -8.49 0.61
C VAL A 77 0.71 -8.82 1.98
N LYS A 78 1.07 -10.07 2.21
CA LYS A 78 1.61 -10.48 3.50
C LYS A 78 3.11 -10.23 3.57
N THR A 79 3.54 -9.58 4.65
CA THR A 79 4.96 -9.40 4.97
C THR A 79 5.19 -9.78 6.42
N GLN A 80 6.44 -9.67 6.88
CA GLN A 80 6.75 -9.92 8.29
C GLN A 80 6.06 -8.95 9.24
N PHE A 81 5.54 -7.83 8.76
CA PHE A 81 4.88 -6.82 9.58
C PHE A 81 3.36 -7.02 9.69
N GLY A 82 2.78 -7.81 8.81
CA GLY A 82 1.34 -8.04 8.75
C GLY A 82 0.82 -8.06 7.33
N TYR A 83 -0.35 -7.48 7.11
CA TYR A 83 -1.00 -7.48 5.80
C TYR A 83 -1.11 -6.05 5.28
N HIS A 84 -0.76 -5.86 4.02
CA HIS A 84 -0.73 -4.53 3.40
C HIS A 84 -1.75 -4.43 2.27
N LEU A 85 -2.37 -3.25 2.17
CA LEU A 85 -2.98 -2.80 0.92
C LEU A 85 -2.01 -1.80 0.31
N VAL A 86 -1.79 -1.91 -0.99
CA VAL A 86 -0.79 -1.10 -1.69
C VAL A 86 -1.42 -0.49 -2.93
N GLU A 87 -1.23 0.81 -3.11
CA GLU A 87 -1.63 1.49 -4.34
C GLU A 87 -0.42 2.22 -4.90
N VAL A 88 -0.01 1.87 -6.11
CA VAL A 88 1.09 2.55 -6.80
C VAL A 88 0.53 3.82 -7.45
N THR A 89 1.08 4.95 -7.10
CA THR A 89 0.60 6.24 -7.61
C THR A 89 1.44 6.78 -8.75
N ASN A 90 2.68 6.35 -8.85
CA ASN A 90 3.57 6.72 -9.95
C ASN A 90 4.69 5.70 -10.08
N ARG A 91 5.18 5.53 -11.30
CA ARG A 91 6.31 4.65 -11.56
C ARG A 91 7.06 5.16 -12.79
N THR A 92 8.37 5.35 -12.64
CA THR A 92 9.25 5.70 -13.74
C THR A 92 10.05 4.47 -14.18
N GLU A 93 10.30 4.34 -15.47
CA GLU A 93 11.05 3.20 -16.00
C GLU A 93 12.23 3.65 -16.83
#